data_3dab33f4522e16e6fbea3109fb20b6a4
#
_entry.id   3dab33f4522e16e6fbea3109fb20b6a4
#
_cell.length_a   1.000
_cell.length_b   1.000
_cell.length_c   1.000
_cell.angle_alpha   90.00
_cell.angle_beta   90.00
_cell.angle_gamma   90.00
#
_symmetry.space_group_name_H-M   'P 1'
#
loop_
_entity.id
_entity.type
_entity.pdbx_description
1 polymer ?
#
loop_
_entity_poly.entity_id
_entity_poly.type
_entity_poly.pdbx_seq_one_letter_code
_entity_poly.pdbx_strand_id
1 'polypeptide(L)'
;IKIFLNKLGLIETKIKNVLIIGGGKITIYLAEALLKSRYNVKIIEKEYDHCVYLSTILPNATIIHGDGSDQNILKEEGIGDTDALICLTGSDEENIIISMYAYKEKVKKIITKVNTPSFASLLETIGVASVISPKEITSSKIIRYVRSSANKHGSNILTLYKLVNNRVEAV
;
A
#
# COMPACT_ATOMS: atom_id res chain seq x y z
N ILE A 1 10.00 18.45 18.95
CA ILE A 1 10.01 16.98 18.77
C ILE A 1 10.57 16.61 17.39
N LYS A 2 10.06 17.12 16.26
CA LYS A 2 10.55 16.81 14.89
C LYS A 2 12.06 17.08 14.71
N ILE A 3 12.56 18.24 15.18
CA ILE A 3 13.97 18.63 15.09
C ILE A 3 14.88 17.71 15.93
N PHE A 4 14.39 17.28 17.08
CA PHE A 4 15.10 16.35 17.97
C PHE A 4 15.19 14.95 17.37
N LEU A 5 14.09 14.43 16.82
CA LEU A 5 14.05 13.13 16.13
C LEU A 5 14.92 13.12 14.86
N ASN A 6 14.97 14.22 14.10
CA ASN A 6 15.90 14.39 12.97
C ASN A 6 17.38 14.28 13.42
N LYS A 7 17.74 14.93 14.51
CA LYS A 7 19.12 14.90 15.04
C LYS A 7 19.53 13.52 15.56
N LEU A 8 18.56 12.70 15.97
CA LEU A 8 18.78 11.32 16.40
C LEU A 8 18.78 10.31 15.23
N GLY A 9 18.58 10.76 13.99
CA GLY A 9 18.47 9.86 12.84
C GLY A 9 17.20 8.98 12.85
N LEU A 10 16.24 9.29 13.72
CA LEU A 10 15.00 8.52 13.90
C LEU A 10 13.86 8.97 12.98
N ILE A 11 14.04 10.04 12.20
CA ILE A 11 13.10 10.39 11.15
C ILE A 11 13.54 9.65 9.88
N GLU A 12 12.73 8.69 9.51
CA GLU A 12 12.84 7.99 8.24
C GLU A 12 12.96 8.98 7.08
N THR A 13 13.81 8.66 6.14
CA THR A 13 13.98 9.40 4.88
C THR A 13 12.62 9.71 4.26
N LYS A 14 12.40 10.97 3.95
CA LYS A 14 11.14 11.47 3.39
C LYS A 14 10.82 10.70 2.11
N ILE A 15 9.78 9.88 2.13
CA ILE A 15 9.25 9.22 0.95
C ILE A 15 8.80 10.30 -0.04
N LYS A 16 9.24 10.20 -1.28
CA LYS A 16 8.88 11.12 -2.36
C LYS A 16 8.47 10.37 -3.63
N ASN A 17 9.21 9.34 -3.98
CA ASN A 17 9.00 8.54 -5.18
C ASN A 17 8.25 7.25 -4.83
N VAL A 18 7.07 7.08 -5.42
CA VAL A 18 6.19 5.93 -5.17
C VAL A 18 5.97 5.18 -6.48
N LEU A 19 6.31 3.90 -6.48
CA LEU A 19 6.03 2.98 -7.57
C LEU A 19 4.86 2.08 -7.18
N ILE A 20 3.83 2.04 -8.03
CA ILE A 20 2.63 1.22 -7.83
C ILE A 20 2.57 0.17 -8.94
N ILE A 21 2.37 -1.08 -8.58
CA ILE A 21 2.21 -2.17 -9.53
C ILE A 21 0.75 -2.60 -9.57
N GLY A 22 0.15 -2.48 -10.76
CA GLY A 22 -1.27 -2.71 -11.03
C GLY A 22 -2.11 -1.43 -10.97
N GLY A 23 -2.85 -1.17 -12.04
CA GLY A 23 -3.64 0.05 -12.27
C GLY A 23 -5.10 -0.01 -11.81
N GLY A 24 -5.49 -0.97 -10.96
CA GLY A 24 -6.88 -1.19 -10.57
C GLY A 24 -7.52 -0.03 -9.80
N LYS A 25 -8.80 -0.19 -9.40
CA LYS A 25 -9.58 0.85 -8.72
C LYS A 25 -8.90 1.41 -7.46
N ILE A 26 -8.25 0.55 -6.68
CA ILE A 26 -7.53 0.99 -5.46
C ILE A 26 -6.39 1.94 -5.86
N THR A 27 -5.67 1.60 -6.93
CA THR A 27 -4.56 2.41 -7.44
C THR A 27 -5.01 3.80 -7.86
N ILE A 28 -6.16 3.93 -8.52
CA ILE A 28 -6.70 5.23 -8.96
C ILE A 28 -6.91 6.16 -7.75
N TYR A 29 -7.68 5.71 -6.74
CA TYR A 29 -7.92 6.50 -5.54
C TYR A 29 -6.65 6.84 -4.75
N LEU A 30 -5.73 5.85 -4.66
CA LEU A 30 -4.46 6.04 -3.96
C LEU A 30 -3.57 7.04 -4.70
N ALA A 31 -3.43 6.90 -6.02
CA ALA A 31 -2.62 7.79 -6.85
C ALA A 31 -3.13 9.23 -6.79
N GLU A 32 -4.44 9.45 -6.88
CA GLU A 32 -5.02 10.79 -6.69
C GLU A 32 -4.64 11.41 -5.33
N ALA A 33 -4.75 10.65 -4.25
CA ALA A 33 -4.41 11.12 -2.91
C ALA A 33 -2.91 11.44 -2.76
N LEU A 34 -2.04 10.59 -3.33
CA LEU A 34 -0.59 10.78 -3.32
C LEU A 34 -0.19 12.00 -4.14
N LEU A 35 -0.73 12.16 -5.36
CA LEU A 35 -0.48 13.32 -6.23
C LEU A 35 -0.91 14.64 -5.57
N LYS A 36 -2.08 14.67 -4.94
CA LYS A 36 -2.54 15.83 -4.14
C LYS A 36 -1.56 16.16 -3.00
N SER A 37 -0.91 15.14 -2.45
CA SER A 37 0.11 15.30 -1.40
C SER A 37 1.53 15.53 -1.94
N ARG A 38 1.67 15.78 -3.25
CA ARG A 38 2.93 16.10 -3.96
C ARG A 38 3.96 14.95 -3.94
N TYR A 39 3.51 13.70 -3.94
CA TYR A 39 4.37 12.56 -4.23
C TYR A 39 4.55 12.41 -5.74
N ASN A 40 5.70 11.93 -6.17
CA ASN A 40 5.92 11.47 -7.53
C ASN A 40 5.35 10.05 -7.62
N VAL A 41 4.37 9.83 -8.49
CA VAL A 41 3.70 8.54 -8.63
C VAL A 41 3.98 7.97 -10.00
N LYS A 42 4.53 6.76 -10.03
CA LYS A 42 4.71 5.93 -11.20
C LYS A 42 3.84 4.69 -11.06
N ILE A 43 3.15 4.28 -12.11
CA ILE A 43 2.25 3.11 -12.12
C ILE A 43 2.67 2.20 -13.26
N ILE A 44 2.93 0.93 -12.98
CA ILE A 44 3.14 -0.10 -14.00
C ILE A 44 1.84 -0.89 -14.14
N GLU A 45 1.29 -0.93 -15.35
CA GLU A 45 0.05 -1.63 -15.69
C GLU A 45 0.27 -2.48 -16.93
N LYS A 46 -0.27 -3.69 -16.89
CA LYS A 46 -0.05 -4.71 -17.92
C LYS A 46 -0.92 -4.51 -19.15
N GLU A 47 -2.17 -4.05 -18.95
CA GLU A 47 -3.16 -3.90 -20.02
C GLU A 47 -3.02 -2.54 -20.70
N TYR A 48 -2.68 -2.53 -21.99
CA TYR A 48 -2.44 -1.30 -22.75
C TYR A 48 -3.64 -0.34 -22.73
N ASP A 49 -4.84 -0.84 -23.00
CA ASP A 49 -6.05 0.01 -23.02
C ASP A 49 -6.30 0.63 -21.63
N HIS A 50 -5.94 -0.08 -20.58
CA HIS A 50 -6.05 0.43 -19.22
C HIS A 50 -4.98 1.48 -18.93
N CYS A 51 -3.77 1.35 -19.47
CA CYS A 51 -2.74 2.40 -19.40
C CYS A 51 -3.22 3.69 -20.07
N VAL A 52 -3.85 3.61 -21.24
CA VAL A 52 -4.44 4.77 -21.93
C VAL A 52 -5.50 5.43 -21.06
N TYR A 53 -6.40 4.65 -20.48
CA TYR A 53 -7.41 5.17 -19.54
C TYR A 53 -6.77 5.86 -18.33
N LEU A 54 -5.81 5.21 -17.68
CA LEU A 54 -5.13 5.79 -16.51
C LEU A 54 -4.42 7.10 -16.84
N SER A 55 -3.76 7.20 -18.00
CA SER A 55 -3.08 8.42 -18.42
C SER A 55 -4.05 9.61 -18.61
N THR A 56 -5.30 9.30 -18.98
CA THR A 56 -6.34 10.32 -19.12
C THR A 56 -6.84 10.84 -17.76
N ILE A 57 -7.04 9.94 -16.79
CA ILE A 57 -7.62 10.31 -15.49
C ILE A 57 -6.58 10.73 -14.45
N LEU A 58 -5.31 10.35 -14.65
CA LEU A 58 -4.18 10.67 -13.75
C LEU A 58 -3.06 11.40 -14.51
N PRO A 59 -3.31 12.60 -15.05
CA PRO A 59 -2.36 13.28 -15.96
C PRO A 59 -1.03 13.64 -15.30
N ASN A 60 -0.96 13.65 -13.97
CA ASN A 60 0.26 13.94 -13.22
C ASN A 60 0.99 12.68 -12.72
N ALA A 61 0.50 11.49 -13.04
CA ALA A 61 1.20 10.23 -12.79
C ALA A 61 1.98 9.80 -14.03
N THR A 62 3.10 9.12 -13.84
CA THR A 62 3.79 8.42 -14.93
C THR A 62 3.19 7.05 -15.07
N ILE A 63 2.61 6.75 -16.24
CA ILE A 63 2.01 5.44 -16.54
C ILE A 63 2.97 4.67 -17.45
N ILE A 64 3.32 3.46 -17.04
CA ILE A 64 4.20 2.54 -17.77
C ILE A 64 3.37 1.33 -18.17
N HIS A 65 3.35 1.03 -19.46
CA HIS A 65 2.81 -0.22 -19.98
C HIS A 65 3.84 -1.33 -19.82
N GLY A 66 3.56 -2.32 -18.99
CA GLY A 66 4.47 -3.43 -18.76
C GLY A 66 3.96 -4.42 -17.71
N ASP A 67 4.58 -5.60 -17.71
CA ASP A 67 4.33 -6.63 -16.70
C ASP A 67 5.19 -6.35 -15.47
N GLY A 68 4.55 -5.93 -14.37
CA GLY A 68 5.25 -5.63 -13.12
C GLY A 68 5.88 -6.84 -12.43
N SER A 69 5.65 -8.06 -12.91
CA SER A 69 6.35 -9.27 -12.46
C SER A 69 7.70 -9.49 -13.19
N ASP A 70 7.93 -8.78 -14.30
CA ASP A 70 9.20 -8.81 -15.01
C ASP A 70 10.25 -7.94 -14.31
N GLN A 71 11.30 -8.60 -13.79
CA GLN A 71 12.40 -7.93 -13.10
C GLN A 71 13.17 -6.94 -13.98
N ASN A 72 13.21 -7.14 -15.30
CA ASN A 72 13.88 -6.22 -16.21
C ASN A 72 13.11 -4.90 -16.29
N ILE A 73 11.79 -4.95 -16.43
CA ILE A 73 10.93 -3.78 -16.39
C ILE A 73 11.07 -3.04 -15.06
N LEU A 74 11.06 -3.75 -13.94
CA LEU A 74 11.23 -3.13 -12.62
C LEU A 74 12.59 -2.42 -12.48
N LYS A 75 13.67 -2.99 -13.05
CA LYS A 75 15.00 -2.37 -13.05
C LYS A 75 15.06 -1.14 -13.95
N GLU A 76 14.54 -1.24 -15.18
CA GLU A 76 14.50 -0.14 -16.16
C GLU A 76 13.72 1.04 -15.58
N GLU A 77 12.65 0.76 -14.84
CA GLU A 77 11.82 1.78 -14.20
C GLU A 77 12.35 2.28 -12.85
N GLY A 78 13.51 1.83 -12.44
CA GLY A 78 14.28 2.35 -11.31
C GLY A 78 13.73 1.90 -9.95
N ILE A 79 13.41 0.61 -9.79
CA ILE A 79 12.95 0.08 -8.51
C ILE A 79 13.92 0.39 -7.36
N GLY A 80 15.23 0.38 -7.62
CA GLY A 80 16.28 0.66 -6.63
C GLY A 80 16.29 2.11 -6.12
N ASP A 81 15.78 3.04 -6.92
CA ASP A 81 15.69 4.48 -6.58
C ASP A 81 14.31 4.86 -6.02
N THR A 82 13.41 3.88 -5.92
CA THR A 82 12.06 4.06 -5.40
C THR A 82 12.06 4.10 -3.88
N ASP A 83 11.41 5.11 -3.28
CA ASP A 83 11.29 5.21 -1.83
C ASP A 83 10.22 4.25 -1.28
N ALA A 84 9.12 4.06 -2.03
CA ALA A 84 8.05 3.16 -1.66
C ALA A 84 7.52 2.37 -2.87
N LEU A 85 7.36 1.06 -2.70
CA LEU A 85 6.69 0.19 -3.65
C LEU A 85 5.35 -0.28 -3.09
N ILE A 86 4.30 -0.28 -3.92
CA ILE A 86 2.96 -0.71 -3.55
C ILE A 86 2.45 -1.72 -4.57
N CYS A 87 2.25 -2.97 -4.16
CA CYS A 87 1.78 -4.05 -5.01
C CYS A 87 0.26 -4.20 -4.89
N LEU A 88 -0.46 -3.90 -5.97
CA LEU A 88 -1.92 -3.87 -6.04
C LEU A 88 -2.48 -4.65 -7.23
N THR A 89 -1.75 -5.65 -7.75
CA THR A 89 -2.23 -6.49 -8.85
C THR A 89 -3.45 -7.34 -8.44
N GLY A 90 -4.04 -8.04 -9.39
CA GLY A 90 -5.14 -8.99 -9.15
C GLY A 90 -4.73 -10.26 -8.40
N SER A 91 -3.45 -10.67 -8.48
CA SER A 91 -2.91 -11.90 -7.92
C SER A 91 -2.15 -11.64 -6.63
N ASP A 92 -2.49 -12.39 -5.57
CA ASP A 92 -1.76 -12.34 -4.30
C ASP A 92 -0.32 -12.87 -4.49
N GLU A 93 -0.13 -13.92 -5.30
CA GLU A 93 1.16 -14.54 -5.60
C GLU A 93 2.09 -13.55 -6.31
N GLU A 94 1.61 -12.85 -7.33
CA GLU A 94 2.38 -11.81 -8.01
C GLU A 94 2.79 -10.71 -7.03
N ASN A 95 1.85 -10.21 -6.23
CA ASN A 95 2.13 -9.17 -5.24
C ASN A 95 3.21 -9.59 -4.24
N ILE A 96 3.21 -10.87 -3.81
CA ILE A 96 4.22 -11.44 -2.91
C ILE A 96 5.58 -11.48 -3.60
N ILE A 97 5.66 -12.03 -4.82
CA ILE A 97 6.92 -12.18 -5.56
C ILE A 97 7.55 -10.81 -5.83
N ILE A 98 6.75 -9.83 -6.28
CA ILE A 98 7.21 -8.46 -6.53
C ILE A 98 7.73 -7.83 -5.24
N SER A 99 7.03 -8.03 -4.12
CA SER A 99 7.45 -7.50 -2.81
C SER A 99 8.76 -8.11 -2.31
N MET A 100 8.96 -9.41 -2.51
CA MET A 100 10.23 -10.07 -2.19
C MET A 100 11.38 -9.54 -3.05
N TYR A 101 11.12 -9.28 -4.33
CA TYR A 101 12.10 -8.67 -5.20
C TYR A 101 12.44 -7.24 -4.76
N ALA A 102 11.45 -6.42 -4.45
CA ALA A 102 11.65 -5.07 -3.91
C ALA A 102 12.46 -5.05 -2.59
N TYR A 103 12.21 -6.04 -1.74
CA TYR A 103 12.98 -6.22 -0.50
C TYR A 103 14.46 -6.51 -0.79
N LYS A 104 14.73 -7.38 -1.77
CA LYS A 104 16.10 -7.65 -2.23
C LYS A 104 16.78 -6.39 -2.78
N GLU A 105 16.04 -5.56 -3.51
CA GLU A 105 16.52 -4.28 -4.06
C GLU A 105 16.56 -3.14 -3.00
N LYS A 106 16.27 -3.46 -1.72
CA LYS A 106 16.34 -2.56 -0.56
C LYS A 106 15.40 -1.35 -0.64
N VAL A 107 14.25 -1.51 -1.26
CA VAL A 107 13.19 -0.49 -1.23
C VAL A 107 12.77 -0.23 0.22
N LYS A 108 12.77 1.05 0.64
CA LYS A 108 12.59 1.45 2.05
C LYS A 108 11.23 1.08 2.63
N LYS A 109 10.18 1.23 1.82
CA LYS A 109 8.80 0.92 2.23
C LYS A 109 8.14 0.05 1.17
N ILE A 110 7.68 -1.12 1.59
CA ILE A 110 6.96 -2.06 0.72
C ILE A 110 5.58 -2.27 1.32
N ILE A 111 4.55 -2.12 0.49
CA ILE A 111 3.15 -2.35 0.85
C ILE A 111 2.58 -3.37 -0.13
N THR A 112 1.98 -4.43 0.39
CA THR A 112 1.51 -5.55 -0.41
C THR A 112 0.04 -5.81 -0.13
N LYS A 113 -0.79 -5.78 -1.17
CA LYS A 113 -2.18 -6.21 -1.08
C LYS A 113 -2.24 -7.73 -1.11
N VAL A 114 -2.92 -8.32 -0.12
CA VAL A 114 -3.18 -9.75 -0.05
C VAL A 114 -4.62 -9.98 0.38
N ASN A 115 -5.33 -10.84 -0.34
CA ASN A 115 -6.72 -11.18 -0.04
C ASN A 115 -6.82 -12.49 0.77
N THR A 116 -5.78 -13.33 0.71
CA THR A 116 -5.74 -14.66 1.34
C THR A 116 -5.05 -14.57 2.70
N PRO A 117 -5.76 -14.85 3.83
CA PRO A 117 -5.21 -14.66 5.18
C PRO A 117 -3.92 -15.42 5.46
N SER A 118 -3.76 -16.63 4.90
CA SER A 118 -2.54 -17.43 5.08
C SER A 118 -1.30 -16.75 4.49
N PHE A 119 -1.43 -16.08 3.36
CA PHE A 119 -0.34 -15.33 2.75
C PHE A 119 0.00 -14.06 3.54
N ALA A 120 -1.01 -13.40 4.10
CA ALA A 120 -0.79 -12.25 4.98
C ALA A 120 0.08 -12.62 6.18
N SER A 121 -0.29 -13.70 6.88
CA SER A 121 0.47 -14.21 8.03
C SER A 121 1.92 -14.59 7.67
N LEU A 122 2.13 -15.20 6.49
CA LEU A 122 3.46 -15.54 6.02
C LEU A 122 4.34 -14.31 5.82
N LEU A 123 3.83 -13.29 5.11
CA LEU A 123 4.57 -12.05 4.84
C LEU A 123 4.90 -11.27 6.10
N GLU A 124 3.98 -11.20 7.05
CA GLU A 124 4.21 -10.57 8.35
C GLU A 124 5.31 -11.27 9.13
N THR A 125 5.36 -12.62 9.09
CA THR A 125 6.40 -13.41 9.76
C THR A 125 7.78 -13.18 9.16
N ILE A 126 7.86 -13.04 7.84
CA ILE A 126 9.13 -12.79 7.12
C ILE A 126 9.56 -11.31 7.26
N GLY A 127 8.63 -10.39 7.54
CA GLY A 127 8.93 -8.97 7.71
C GLY A 127 9.30 -8.24 6.41
N VAL A 128 8.95 -8.81 5.25
CA VAL A 128 9.32 -8.26 3.93
C VAL A 128 8.52 -7.01 3.59
N ALA A 129 7.24 -6.96 3.99
CA ALA A 129 6.34 -5.89 3.59
C ALA A 129 5.29 -5.59 4.65
N SER A 130 4.70 -4.40 4.57
CA SER A 130 3.44 -4.10 5.27
C SER A 130 2.28 -4.68 4.46
N VAL A 131 1.55 -5.62 5.04
CA VAL A 131 0.43 -6.28 4.37
C VAL A 131 -0.86 -5.48 4.55
N ILE A 132 -1.63 -5.35 3.49
CA ILE A 132 -2.99 -4.79 3.53
C ILE A 132 -3.98 -5.81 2.97
N SER A 133 -5.09 -6.02 3.67
CA SER A 133 -6.24 -6.78 3.20
C SER A 133 -7.46 -5.85 3.08
N PRO A 134 -7.86 -5.47 1.86
CA PRO A 134 -9.01 -4.60 1.66
C PRO A 134 -10.31 -5.17 2.24
N LYS A 135 -10.49 -6.49 2.18
CA LYS A 135 -11.65 -7.18 2.75
C LYS A 135 -11.72 -7.01 4.27
N GLU A 136 -10.60 -7.21 4.96
CA GLU A 136 -10.53 -7.08 6.43
C GLU A 136 -10.69 -5.63 6.87
N ILE A 137 -10.06 -4.69 6.17
CA ILE A 137 -10.21 -3.25 6.42
C ILE A 137 -11.68 -2.84 6.28
N THR A 138 -12.35 -3.28 5.22
CA THR A 138 -13.75 -2.96 4.97
C THR A 138 -14.65 -3.58 6.01
N SER A 139 -14.48 -4.87 6.32
CA SER A 139 -15.25 -5.57 7.36
C SER A 139 -15.10 -4.90 8.73
N SER A 140 -13.87 -4.55 9.11
CA SER A 140 -13.59 -3.85 10.37
C SER A 140 -14.24 -2.48 10.42
N LYS A 141 -14.27 -1.73 9.31
CA LYS A 141 -14.96 -0.44 9.23
C LYS A 141 -16.47 -0.60 9.36
N ILE A 142 -17.08 -1.59 8.70
CA ILE A 142 -18.51 -1.86 8.79
C ILE A 142 -18.89 -2.25 10.24
N ILE A 143 -18.16 -3.17 10.85
CA ILE A 143 -18.40 -3.59 12.22
C ILE A 143 -18.33 -2.40 13.18
N ARG A 144 -17.32 -1.54 13.01
CA ARG A 144 -17.17 -0.32 13.82
C ARG A 144 -18.36 0.61 13.66
N TYR A 145 -18.83 0.82 12.43
CA TYR A 145 -20.00 1.65 12.14
C TYR A 145 -21.27 1.09 12.77
N VAL A 146 -21.53 -0.22 12.64
CA VAL A 146 -22.70 -0.89 13.25
C VAL A 146 -22.65 -0.78 14.78
N ARG A 147 -21.50 -1.04 15.41
CA ARG A 147 -21.33 -0.93 16.86
C ARG A 147 -21.55 0.51 17.35
N SER A 148 -21.00 1.51 16.66
CA SER A 148 -21.20 2.92 17.02
C SER A 148 -22.67 3.36 16.89
N SER A 149 -23.40 2.83 15.91
CA SER A 149 -24.83 3.10 15.72
C SER A 149 -25.72 2.42 16.77
N ALA A 150 -25.31 1.23 17.25
CA ALA A 150 -26.03 0.50 18.31
C ALA A 150 -25.84 1.15 19.69
N ASN A 151 -24.71 1.82 19.93
CA ASN A 151 -24.38 2.43 21.23
C ASN A 151 -24.92 3.86 21.42
N LYS A 152 -26.00 4.24 20.74
CA LYS A 152 -26.68 5.55 20.94
C LYS A 152 -27.24 5.78 22.36
N HIS A 153 -27.11 4.82 23.27
CA HIS A 153 -27.52 4.92 24.66
C HIS A 153 -26.30 4.75 25.58
N GLY A 154 -25.47 5.77 25.71
CA GLY A 154 -24.74 6.02 26.96
C GLY A 154 -23.25 5.70 27.06
N SER A 155 -22.52 5.34 26.00
CA SER A 155 -21.06 5.30 26.10
C SER A 155 -20.39 5.93 24.86
N ASN A 156 -19.58 6.96 25.10
CA ASN A 156 -18.78 7.63 24.07
C ASN A 156 -17.56 6.77 23.70
N ILE A 157 -17.75 5.59 23.10
CA ILE A 157 -16.63 4.85 22.49
C ILE A 157 -16.27 5.54 21.16
N LEU A 158 -15.27 6.41 21.19
CA LEU A 158 -14.82 7.19 20.04
C LEU A 158 -13.90 6.40 19.12
N THR A 159 -13.15 5.44 19.64
CA THR A 159 -12.17 4.69 18.83
C THR A 159 -11.90 3.33 19.45
N LEU A 160 -11.95 2.29 18.65
CA LEU A 160 -11.61 0.93 19.05
C LEU A 160 -10.28 0.54 18.36
N TYR A 161 -9.27 0.29 19.16
CA TYR A 161 -7.97 -0.18 18.69
C TYR A 161 -7.86 -1.68 18.84
N LYS A 162 -7.50 -2.36 17.76
CA LYS A 162 -7.13 -3.78 17.83
C LYS A 162 -5.62 -3.88 18.02
N LEU A 163 -5.21 -4.43 19.15
CA LEU A 163 -3.82 -4.63 19.52
C LEU A 163 -3.45 -6.11 19.47
N VAL A 164 -2.16 -6.40 19.33
CA VAL A 164 -1.59 -7.75 19.39
C VAL A 164 -2.29 -8.71 18.39
N ASN A 165 -2.14 -8.43 17.09
CA ASN A 165 -2.69 -9.28 16.01
C ASN A 165 -4.19 -9.59 16.20
N ASN A 166 -5.00 -8.59 16.45
CA ASN A 166 -6.46 -8.70 16.67
C ASN A 166 -6.91 -9.47 17.94
N ARG A 167 -6.01 -9.78 18.88
CA ARG A 167 -6.35 -10.54 20.10
C ARG A 167 -6.84 -9.67 21.26
N VAL A 168 -6.56 -8.36 21.24
CA VAL A 168 -6.95 -7.42 22.28
C VAL A 168 -7.63 -6.21 21.66
N GLU A 169 -8.78 -5.83 22.20
CA GLU A 169 -9.51 -4.61 21.85
C GLU A 169 -9.29 -3.57 22.95
N ALA A 170 -8.80 -2.37 22.62
CA ALA A 170 -8.70 -1.23 23.51
C ALA A 170 -9.70 -0.15 23.10
N VAL A 171 -10.36 0.46 24.11
CA VAL A 171 -11.41 1.49 23.97
C VAL A 171 -10.90 2.81 24.50
#